data_4649a58ef12c86ae41d7185969d6032c
#
_entry.id   4649a58ef12c86ae41d7185969d6032c
#
_cell.length_a   1.000
_cell.length_b   1.000
_cell.length_c   1.000
_cell.angle_alpha   90.00
_cell.angle_beta   90.00
_cell.angle_gamma   90.00
#
_symmetry.space_group_name_H-M   'P 1'
#
loop_
_entity.id
_entity.type
_entity.pdbx_description
1 polymer ?
#
loop_
_entity_poly.entity_id
_entity_poly.type
_entity_poly.pdbx_seq_one_letter_code
_entity_poly.pdbx_strand_id
1 'polypeptide(L)'
;MAGLRSYIFIDQLQPKTMCYLGTFCRGFLPRANLAALVIEVAPGLDIEPLTDIAVKSVDVKPGILVVERQFGYLEFHSHSTASVKAAGDAILAELGASAKDAMRPEVLASKIVKRIDNYHALLINRNKLGSMILPSESLFVLEMQPAAYAILAANEAEKAANVKIVDYRMMGATGRVYLSGEESNIRAAARAAEQALELRMAA
;
A
#
# COMPACT_ATOMS: atom_id res chain seq x y z
N MET A 1 -3.23 -22.47 -11.00
CA MET A 1 -3.25 -21.88 -9.65
C MET A 1 -2.80 -20.44 -9.77
N ALA A 2 -3.41 -19.52 -9.01
CA ALA A 2 -2.98 -18.14 -8.98
C ALA A 2 -1.54 -18.02 -8.50
N GLY A 3 -0.79 -17.13 -9.14
CA GLY A 3 0.52 -16.73 -8.66
C GLY A 3 0.37 -15.61 -7.60
N LEU A 4 0.97 -15.79 -6.44
CA LEU A 4 1.06 -14.75 -5.41
C LEU A 4 2.01 -13.66 -5.87
N ARG A 5 1.49 -12.42 -6.04
CA ARG A 5 2.30 -11.27 -6.45
C ARG A 5 2.76 -10.44 -5.27
N SER A 6 1.88 -10.20 -4.31
CA SER A 6 2.28 -9.55 -3.06
C SER A 6 1.52 -10.11 -1.86
N TYR A 7 2.20 -10.09 -0.71
CA TYR A 7 1.64 -10.42 0.60
C TYR A 7 2.18 -9.41 1.61
N ILE A 8 1.40 -8.38 1.88
CA ILE A 8 1.84 -7.19 2.63
C ILE A 8 1.08 -7.11 3.93
N PHE A 9 1.72 -7.55 5.01
CA PHE A 9 1.21 -7.38 6.35
C PHE A 9 1.66 -6.03 6.92
N ILE A 10 0.69 -5.26 7.42
CA ILE A 10 0.87 -3.98 8.10
C ILE A 10 0.34 -4.17 9.52
N ASP A 11 1.22 -4.02 10.50
CA ASP A 11 0.88 -4.17 11.93
C ASP A 11 -0.02 -3.04 12.44
N GLN A 12 0.23 -1.83 11.96
CA GLN A 12 -0.49 -0.62 12.32
C GLN A 12 -0.65 0.30 11.11
N LEU A 13 -1.87 0.44 10.62
CA LEU A 13 -2.21 1.42 9.60
C LEU A 13 -2.06 2.83 10.18
N GLN A 14 -1.18 3.62 9.58
CA GLN A 14 -0.98 5.00 9.97
C GLN A 14 -2.19 5.87 9.57
N PRO A 15 -2.51 6.94 10.34
CA PRO A 15 -3.74 7.70 10.13
C PRO A 15 -3.93 8.27 8.72
N LYS A 16 -2.90 8.87 8.11
CA LYS A 16 -3.01 9.46 6.78
C LYS A 16 -3.03 8.40 5.69
N THR A 17 -2.24 7.33 5.85
CA THR A 17 -2.25 6.17 4.96
C THR A 17 -3.63 5.51 4.96
N MET A 18 -4.22 5.31 6.15
CA MET A 18 -5.57 4.79 6.32
C MET A 18 -6.62 5.70 5.70
N CYS A 19 -6.55 7.02 5.94
CA CYS A 19 -7.48 7.98 5.33
C CYS A 19 -7.44 7.90 3.81
N TYR A 20 -6.26 7.78 3.22
CA TYR A 20 -6.12 7.65 1.78
C TYR A 20 -6.63 6.28 1.29
N LEU A 21 -6.34 5.19 2.02
CA LEU A 21 -6.89 3.86 1.73
C LEU A 21 -8.42 3.89 1.66
N GLY A 22 -9.06 4.63 2.57
CA GLY A 22 -10.51 4.81 2.61
C GLY A 22 -11.10 5.36 1.31
N THR A 23 -10.32 6.06 0.48
CA THR A 23 -10.81 6.57 -0.83
C THR A 23 -11.04 5.45 -1.85
N PHE A 24 -10.38 4.32 -1.69
CA PHE A 24 -10.51 3.13 -2.54
C PHE A 24 -11.47 2.08 -1.96
N CYS A 25 -11.68 2.08 -0.63
CA CYS A 25 -12.53 1.12 0.03
C CYS A 25 -13.98 1.18 -0.48
N ARG A 26 -14.53 0.02 -0.81
CA ARG A 26 -15.94 -0.16 -1.13
C ARG A 26 -16.63 -1.09 -0.12
N GLY A 27 -15.86 -1.77 0.72
CA GLY A 27 -16.31 -2.60 1.82
C GLY A 27 -16.25 -1.87 3.16
N PHE A 28 -15.74 -2.55 4.18
CA PHE A 28 -15.58 -1.98 5.51
C PHE A 28 -14.42 -0.97 5.55
N LEU A 29 -14.68 0.20 6.12
CA LEU A 29 -13.65 1.24 6.26
C LEU A 29 -12.68 0.88 7.40
N PRO A 30 -11.37 0.88 7.15
CA PRO A 30 -10.38 0.69 8.19
C PRO A 30 -10.35 1.88 9.15
N ARG A 31 -9.76 1.66 10.32
CA ARG A 31 -9.43 2.73 11.28
C ARG A 31 -7.93 2.78 11.48
N ALA A 32 -7.44 3.92 11.94
CA ALA A 32 -6.04 4.04 12.32
C ALA A 32 -5.66 3.01 13.38
N ASN A 33 -4.42 2.55 13.34
CA ASN A 33 -3.83 1.55 14.24
C ASN A 33 -4.43 0.13 14.14
N LEU A 34 -5.30 -0.16 13.14
CA LEU A 34 -5.66 -1.54 12.83
C LEU A 34 -4.50 -2.26 12.15
N ALA A 35 -4.43 -3.57 12.37
CA ALA A 35 -3.64 -4.44 11.52
C ALA A 35 -4.38 -4.67 10.19
N ALA A 36 -3.64 -4.74 9.10
CA ALA A 36 -4.17 -4.99 7.77
C ALA A 36 -3.29 -5.96 6.98
N LEU A 37 -3.90 -6.64 6.02
CA LEU A 37 -3.19 -7.43 5.02
C LEU A 37 -3.66 -7.01 3.63
N VAL A 38 -2.69 -6.80 2.74
CA VAL A 38 -2.95 -6.55 1.32
C VAL A 38 -2.33 -7.67 0.51
N ILE A 39 -3.15 -8.27 -0.36
CA ILE A 39 -2.75 -9.38 -1.23
C ILE A 39 -3.01 -8.98 -2.68
N GLU A 40 -2.05 -9.29 -3.54
CA GLU A 40 -2.17 -9.18 -5.00
C GLU A 40 -1.89 -10.53 -5.63
N VAL A 41 -2.76 -10.97 -6.53
CA VAL A 41 -2.64 -12.24 -7.26
C VAL A 41 -2.83 -12.07 -8.77
N ALA A 42 -2.33 -13.05 -9.54
CA ALA A 42 -2.58 -13.19 -10.96
C ALA A 42 -2.80 -14.67 -11.31
N PRO A 43 -3.83 -15.04 -12.11
CA PRO A 43 -4.84 -14.17 -12.70
C PRO A 43 -5.77 -13.54 -11.65
N GLY A 44 -6.32 -12.36 -11.99
CA GLY A 44 -7.02 -11.51 -11.02
C GLY A 44 -8.29 -12.10 -10.42
N LEU A 45 -9.06 -12.89 -11.19
CA LEU A 45 -10.32 -13.47 -10.71
C LEU A 45 -10.14 -14.49 -9.57
N ASP A 46 -8.96 -15.05 -9.41
CA ASP A 46 -8.67 -15.98 -8.32
C ASP A 46 -8.72 -15.30 -6.94
N ILE A 47 -8.74 -13.97 -6.89
CA ILE A 47 -8.91 -13.23 -5.62
C ILE A 47 -10.31 -13.42 -5.01
N GLU A 48 -11.34 -13.73 -5.82
CA GLU A 48 -12.72 -13.91 -5.35
C GLU A 48 -12.87 -15.10 -4.39
N PRO A 49 -12.50 -16.35 -4.78
CA PRO A 49 -12.56 -17.48 -3.85
C PRO A 49 -11.61 -17.31 -2.66
N LEU A 50 -10.46 -16.68 -2.84
CA LEU A 50 -9.52 -16.42 -1.74
C LEU A 50 -10.10 -15.45 -0.71
N THR A 51 -10.90 -14.47 -1.16
CA THR A 51 -11.63 -13.57 -0.26
C THR A 51 -12.62 -14.33 0.61
N ASP A 52 -13.42 -15.22 0.00
CA ASP A 52 -14.40 -16.04 0.72
C ASP A 52 -13.74 -16.94 1.78
N ILE A 53 -12.60 -17.54 1.45
CA ILE A 53 -11.79 -18.30 2.40
C ILE A 53 -11.34 -17.46 3.59
N ALA A 54 -10.80 -16.26 3.33
CA ALA A 54 -10.32 -15.37 4.38
C ALA A 54 -11.43 -14.99 5.38
N VAL A 55 -12.58 -14.52 4.88
CA VAL A 55 -13.68 -14.05 5.73
C VAL A 55 -14.43 -15.17 6.44
N LYS A 56 -14.34 -16.40 5.94
CA LYS A 56 -14.90 -17.58 6.60
C LYS A 56 -13.98 -18.14 7.67
N SER A 57 -12.68 -17.95 7.54
CA SER A 57 -11.69 -18.50 8.46
C SER A 57 -11.71 -17.82 9.84
N VAL A 58 -11.82 -16.49 9.87
CA VAL A 58 -11.81 -15.67 11.08
C VAL A 58 -12.51 -14.34 10.87
N ASP A 59 -12.83 -13.62 11.96
CA ASP A 59 -13.45 -12.28 11.88
C ASP A 59 -12.45 -11.21 11.44
N VAL A 60 -12.38 -11.00 10.14
CA VAL A 60 -11.70 -9.86 9.50
C VAL A 60 -12.69 -9.08 8.67
N LYS A 61 -12.41 -7.80 8.44
CA LYS A 61 -13.29 -6.91 7.68
C LYS A 61 -12.64 -6.57 6.34
N PRO A 62 -13.15 -7.07 5.20
CA PRO A 62 -12.62 -6.73 3.89
C PRO A 62 -13.02 -5.29 3.52
N GLY A 63 -12.01 -4.48 3.17
CA GLY A 63 -12.20 -3.09 2.72
C GLY A 63 -12.12 -2.96 1.20
N ILE A 64 -11.21 -3.71 0.57
CA ILE A 64 -11.01 -3.69 -0.88
C ILE A 64 -11.07 -5.10 -1.43
N LEU A 65 -11.88 -5.26 -2.48
CA LEU A 65 -11.89 -6.41 -3.37
C LEU A 65 -12.03 -5.89 -4.79
N VAL A 66 -10.97 -5.97 -5.58
CA VAL A 66 -10.93 -5.40 -6.94
C VAL A 66 -10.14 -6.31 -7.87
N VAL A 67 -10.66 -6.50 -9.08
CA VAL A 67 -9.90 -7.03 -10.20
C VAL A 67 -9.58 -5.89 -11.16
N GLU A 68 -8.32 -5.52 -11.25
CA GLU A 68 -7.81 -4.48 -12.14
C GLU A 68 -7.01 -5.12 -13.27
N ARG A 69 -7.64 -5.22 -14.44
CA ARG A 69 -7.10 -5.90 -15.61
C ARG A 69 -6.77 -7.37 -15.31
N GLN A 70 -5.47 -7.69 -15.18
CA GLN A 70 -5.00 -9.06 -14.95
C GLN A 70 -4.70 -9.38 -13.48
N PHE A 71 -4.81 -8.40 -12.57
CA PHE A 71 -4.45 -8.55 -11.16
C PHE A 71 -5.67 -8.43 -10.26
N GLY A 72 -5.73 -9.30 -9.25
CA GLY A 72 -6.72 -9.24 -8.18
C GLY A 72 -6.12 -8.68 -6.90
N TYR A 73 -6.86 -7.81 -6.24
CA TYR A 73 -6.44 -7.13 -5.00
C TYR A 73 -7.47 -7.37 -3.91
N LEU A 74 -6.99 -7.79 -2.75
CA LEU A 74 -7.77 -7.90 -1.52
C LEU A 74 -7.05 -7.12 -0.42
N GLU A 75 -7.78 -6.26 0.27
CA GLU A 75 -7.37 -5.71 1.56
C GLU A 75 -8.40 -6.10 2.61
N PHE A 76 -7.94 -6.56 3.74
CA PHE A 76 -8.75 -6.73 4.94
C PHE A 76 -7.99 -6.32 6.20
N HIS A 77 -8.74 -5.95 7.22
CA HIS A 77 -8.20 -5.42 8.48
C HIS A 77 -8.97 -5.94 9.69
N SER A 78 -8.33 -5.86 10.86
CA SER A 78 -8.92 -6.20 12.16
C SER A 78 -8.17 -5.50 13.29
N HIS A 79 -8.82 -5.38 14.47
CA HIS A 79 -8.16 -5.03 15.71
C HIS A 79 -7.19 -6.12 16.18
N SER A 80 -7.44 -7.36 15.79
CA SER A 80 -6.63 -8.52 16.13
C SER A 80 -5.58 -8.80 15.04
N THR A 81 -4.33 -8.52 15.33
CA THR A 81 -3.19 -8.93 14.51
C THR A 81 -3.19 -10.43 14.22
N ALA A 82 -3.57 -11.25 15.21
CA ALA A 82 -3.65 -12.70 15.07
C ALA A 82 -4.71 -13.10 14.04
N SER A 83 -5.89 -12.45 14.07
CA SER A 83 -6.96 -12.71 13.09
C SER A 83 -6.50 -12.36 11.65
N VAL A 84 -5.83 -11.22 11.48
CA VAL A 84 -5.30 -10.81 10.17
C VAL A 84 -4.29 -11.82 9.63
N LYS A 85 -3.39 -12.30 10.48
CA LYS A 85 -2.41 -13.34 10.10
C LYS A 85 -3.10 -14.66 9.79
N ALA A 86 -4.04 -15.12 10.62
CA ALA A 86 -4.74 -16.39 10.40
C ALA A 86 -5.56 -16.39 9.09
N ALA A 87 -6.22 -15.26 8.75
CA ALA A 87 -6.87 -15.10 7.45
C ALA A 87 -5.88 -15.18 6.28
N GLY A 88 -4.72 -14.53 6.44
CA GLY A 88 -3.63 -14.60 5.46
C GLY A 88 -3.07 -16.03 5.29
N ASP A 89 -2.87 -16.74 6.38
CA ASP A 89 -2.39 -18.12 6.37
C ASP A 89 -3.39 -19.07 5.68
N ALA A 90 -4.70 -18.84 5.86
CA ALA A 90 -5.73 -19.60 5.16
C ALA A 90 -5.67 -19.38 3.63
N ILE A 91 -5.43 -18.14 3.19
CA ILE A 91 -5.21 -17.84 1.76
C ILE A 91 -3.93 -18.52 1.23
N LEU A 92 -2.85 -18.44 1.98
CA LEU A 92 -1.58 -19.06 1.58
C LEU A 92 -1.71 -20.58 1.47
N ALA A 93 -2.43 -21.21 2.40
CA ALA A 93 -2.71 -22.65 2.37
C ALA A 93 -3.49 -23.05 1.11
N GLU A 94 -4.52 -22.27 0.73
CA GLU A 94 -5.29 -22.53 -0.50
C GLU A 94 -4.42 -22.36 -1.76
N LEU A 95 -3.54 -21.37 -1.77
CA LEU A 95 -2.60 -21.16 -2.88
C LEU A 95 -1.49 -22.21 -2.92
N GLY A 96 -1.30 -23.00 -1.86
CA GLY A 96 -0.15 -23.90 -1.72
C GLY A 96 1.18 -23.13 -1.69
N ALA A 97 1.15 -21.90 -1.15
CA ALA A 97 2.27 -20.95 -1.15
C ALA A 97 2.63 -20.51 0.27
N SER A 98 3.76 -19.86 0.38
CA SER A 98 4.19 -19.15 1.59
C SER A 98 4.31 -17.65 1.31
N ALA A 99 4.37 -16.83 2.34
CA ALA A 99 4.59 -15.38 2.19
C ALA A 99 5.91 -15.04 1.46
N LYS A 100 6.88 -15.97 1.44
CA LYS A 100 8.17 -15.83 0.75
C LYS A 100 8.07 -16.01 -0.76
N ASP A 101 7.01 -16.63 -1.23
CA ASP A 101 6.77 -16.85 -2.66
C ASP A 101 6.17 -15.59 -3.34
N ALA A 102 5.84 -14.56 -2.55
CA ALA A 102 5.47 -13.27 -3.08
C ALA A 102 6.63 -12.65 -3.88
N MET A 103 6.28 -11.97 -4.98
CA MET A 103 7.29 -11.26 -5.77
C MET A 103 7.98 -10.21 -4.91
N ARG A 104 9.30 -10.13 -5.05
CA ARG A 104 10.08 -9.08 -4.39
C ARG A 104 9.75 -7.73 -5.00
N PRO A 105 9.63 -6.66 -4.17
CA PRO A 105 9.41 -5.32 -4.70
C PRO A 105 10.65 -4.85 -5.49
N GLU A 106 10.41 -4.20 -6.61
CA GLU A 106 11.43 -3.54 -7.39
C GLU A 106 11.13 -2.04 -7.43
N VAL A 107 12.11 -1.22 -7.05
CA VAL A 107 12.02 0.24 -7.17
C VAL A 107 12.41 0.65 -8.58
N LEU A 108 11.44 1.20 -9.33
CA LEU A 108 11.63 1.64 -10.72
C LEU A 108 12.13 3.09 -10.79
N ALA A 109 11.65 3.93 -9.88
CA ALA A 109 12.06 5.34 -9.79
C ALA A 109 11.88 5.88 -8.37
N SER A 110 12.85 6.65 -7.91
CA SER A 110 12.80 7.39 -6.64
C SER A 110 13.36 8.79 -6.85
N LYS A 111 12.58 9.83 -6.60
CA LYS A 111 12.95 11.23 -6.84
C LYS A 111 12.43 12.15 -5.75
N ILE A 112 13.26 13.12 -5.36
CA ILE A 112 12.85 14.26 -4.52
C ILE A 112 12.94 15.53 -5.34
N VAL A 113 11.80 16.21 -5.50
CA VAL A 113 11.70 17.55 -6.07
C VAL A 113 11.67 18.54 -4.92
N LYS A 114 12.74 19.33 -4.78
CA LYS A 114 12.85 20.32 -3.71
C LYS A 114 12.15 21.60 -4.11
N ARG A 115 11.49 22.25 -3.13
CA ARG A 115 10.86 23.55 -3.31
C ARG A 115 10.04 23.62 -4.59
N ILE A 116 9.01 22.74 -4.67
CA ILE A 116 8.19 22.60 -5.86
C ILE A 116 7.65 23.94 -6.35
N ASP A 117 7.67 24.15 -7.66
CA ASP A 117 7.12 25.34 -8.30
C ASP A 117 5.60 25.42 -8.15
N ASN A 118 5.05 26.65 -8.17
CA ASN A 118 3.63 26.90 -7.98
C ASN A 118 2.75 26.19 -9.01
N TYR A 119 3.14 26.22 -10.29
CA TYR A 119 2.37 25.58 -11.35
C TYR A 119 2.48 24.06 -11.29
N HIS A 120 3.63 23.53 -10.91
CA HIS A 120 3.79 22.09 -10.69
C HIS A 120 2.93 21.62 -9.52
N ALA A 121 2.93 22.33 -8.40
CA ALA A 121 2.05 22.05 -7.27
C ALA A 121 0.57 22.08 -7.67
N LEU A 122 0.16 23.09 -8.44
CA LEU A 122 -1.20 23.20 -8.98
C LEU A 122 -1.60 21.98 -9.82
N LEU A 123 -0.73 21.55 -10.74
CA LEU A 123 -0.99 20.38 -11.61
C LEU A 123 -1.15 19.09 -10.80
N ILE A 124 -0.30 18.89 -9.76
CA ILE A 124 -0.41 17.73 -8.87
C ILE A 124 -1.75 17.77 -8.13
N ASN A 125 -2.07 18.90 -7.50
CA ASN A 125 -3.29 19.05 -6.72
C ASN A 125 -4.58 18.83 -7.54
N ARG A 126 -4.56 19.13 -8.83
CA ARG A 126 -5.69 18.86 -9.72
C ARG A 126 -5.88 17.39 -10.07
N ASN A 127 -4.82 16.59 -9.96
CA ASN A 127 -4.80 15.19 -10.40
C ASN A 127 -4.77 14.18 -9.25
N LYS A 128 -4.58 14.65 -8.00
CA LYS A 128 -4.42 13.81 -6.81
C LYS A 128 -5.55 14.04 -5.82
N LEU A 129 -5.89 13.01 -5.07
CA LEU A 129 -7.07 13.00 -4.21
C LEU A 129 -6.76 13.16 -2.72
N GLY A 130 -5.49 13.08 -2.33
CA GLY A 130 -5.06 13.17 -0.94
C GLY A 130 -4.83 14.61 -0.47
N SER A 131 -3.84 14.76 0.39
CA SER A 131 -3.46 16.07 0.92
C SER A 131 -2.90 16.96 -0.17
N MET A 132 -3.20 18.26 -0.12
CA MET A 132 -2.64 19.23 -1.05
C MET A 132 -1.16 19.45 -0.78
N ILE A 133 -0.36 19.48 -1.84
CA ILE A 133 1.01 20.00 -1.80
C ILE A 133 0.98 21.52 -1.94
N LEU A 134 1.74 22.20 -1.08
CA LEU A 134 1.85 23.66 -1.13
C LEU A 134 3.10 24.07 -1.91
N PRO A 135 3.08 25.24 -2.57
CA PRO A 135 4.27 25.81 -3.17
C PRO A 135 5.44 25.88 -2.19
N SER A 136 6.64 25.64 -2.68
CA SER A 136 7.89 25.60 -1.89
C SER A 136 8.04 24.41 -0.93
N GLU A 137 7.08 23.54 -0.79
CA GLU A 137 7.29 22.24 -0.15
C GLU A 137 8.18 21.35 -1.03
N SER A 138 8.74 20.31 -0.45
CA SER A 138 9.40 19.24 -1.20
C SER A 138 8.41 18.12 -1.50
N LEU A 139 8.55 17.54 -2.68
CA LEU A 139 7.76 16.39 -3.16
C LEU A 139 8.68 15.18 -3.26
N PHE A 140 8.28 14.07 -2.67
CA PHE A 140 8.85 12.75 -2.94
C PHE A 140 7.93 11.96 -3.84
N VAL A 141 8.49 11.36 -4.89
CA VAL A 141 7.80 10.43 -5.78
C VAL A 141 8.58 9.13 -5.85
N LEU A 142 7.86 8.02 -5.67
CA LEU A 142 8.42 6.68 -5.69
C LEU A 142 7.54 5.81 -6.60
N GLU A 143 8.17 5.06 -7.51
CA GLU A 143 7.49 4.09 -8.37
C GLU A 143 8.09 2.71 -8.17
N MET A 144 7.23 1.69 -8.05
CA MET A 144 7.64 0.31 -7.77
C MET A 144 6.73 -0.71 -8.43
N GLN A 145 7.16 -1.96 -8.46
CA GLN A 145 6.36 -3.12 -8.80
C GLN A 145 6.65 -4.29 -7.86
N PRO A 146 5.66 -5.18 -7.55
CA PRO A 146 4.22 -5.05 -7.77
C PRO A 146 3.58 -3.78 -7.19
N ALA A 147 2.42 -3.39 -7.71
CA ALA A 147 1.79 -2.11 -7.35
C ALA A 147 1.36 -2.02 -5.88
N ALA A 148 0.93 -3.13 -5.29
CA ALA A 148 0.44 -3.17 -3.92
C ALA A 148 1.47 -2.70 -2.89
N TYR A 149 2.76 -2.81 -3.17
CA TYR A 149 3.82 -2.34 -2.25
C TYR A 149 3.78 -0.82 -1.98
N ALA A 150 3.04 -0.05 -2.78
CA ALA A 150 2.88 1.39 -2.55
C ALA A 150 2.27 1.72 -1.18
N ILE A 151 1.32 0.89 -0.68
CA ILE A 151 0.75 1.12 0.66
C ILE A 151 1.77 0.89 1.77
N LEU A 152 2.65 -0.12 1.63
CA LEU A 152 3.73 -0.36 2.59
C LEU A 152 4.69 0.83 2.64
N ALA A 153 5.15 1.27 1.48
CA ALA A 153 6.06 2.42 1.36
C ALA A 153 5.45 3.69 1.97
N ALA A 154 4.15 3.97 1.70
CA ALA A 154 3.45 5.11 2.27
C ALA A 154 3.31 5.01 3.79
N ASN A 155 2.95 3.83 4.31
CA ASN A 155 2.78 3.59 5.76
C ASN A 155 4.08 3.75 6.54
N GLU A 156 5.18 3.18 6.05
CA GLU A 156 6.48 3.28 6.71
C GLU A 156 7.08 4.69 6.60
N ALA A 157 6.83 5.37 5.48
CA ALA A 157 7.19 6.79 5.34
C ALA A 157 6.47 7.68 6.38
N GLU A 158 5.16 7.46 6.59
CA GLU A 158 4.37 8.21 7.58
C GLU A 158 4.80 7.90 9.01
N LYS A 159 5.18 6.67 9.33
CA LYS A 159 5.76 6.30 10.63
C LYS A 159 7.05 7.06 10.92
N ALA A 160 7.88 7.25 9.90
CA ALA A 160 9.22 7.81 10.05
C ALA A 160 9.26 9.33 10.15
N ALA A 161 8.30 10.05 9.56
CA ALA A 161 8.32 11.50 9.49
C ALA A 161 6.93 12.12 9.33
N ASN A 162 6.82 13.40 9.74
CA ASN A 162 5.56 14.14 9.54
C ASN A 162 5.46 14.62 8.09
N VAL A 163 4.91 13.79 7.24
CA VAL A 163 4.66 14.06 5.83
C VAL A 163 3.17 14.05 5.51
N LYS A 164 2.79 14.66 4.41
CA LYS A 164 1.45 14.59 3.82
C LYS A 164 1.42 13.48 2.77
N ILE A 165 0.38 12.67 2.79
CA ILE A 165 0.07 11.73 1.71
C ILE A 165 -0.69 12.50 0.63
N VAL A 166 -0.02 12.80 -0.47
CA VAL A 166 -0.62 13.48 -1.62
C VAL A 166 -1.37 12.48 -2.50
N ASP A 167 -0.76 11.32 -2.71
CA ASP A 167 -1.36 10.21 -3.46
C ASP A 167 -0.57 8.92 -3.18
N TYR A 168 -1.23 7.77 -3.22
CA TYR A 168 -0.58 6.53 -3.55
C TYR A 168 -1.49 5.63 -4.40
N ARG A 169 -0.90 4.95 -5.35
CA ARG A 169 -1.58 3.99 -6.21
C ARG A 169 -1.02 2.61 -5.98
N MET A 170 -1.86 1.73 -5.47
CA MET A 170 -1.50 0.35 -5.11
C MET A 170 -2.10 -0.70 -6.05
N MET A 171 -2.72 -0.28 -7.14
CA MET A 171 -3.35 -1.15 -8.14
C MET A 171 -2.86 -0.79 -9.53
N GLY A 172 -2.69 -1.81 -10.39
CA GLY A 172 -2.23 -1.66 -11.76
C GLY A 172 -0.84 -2.29 -12.01
N ALA A 173 -0.20 -1.91 -13.11
CA ALA A 173 1.10 -2.45 -13.48
C ALA A 173 2.21 -2.02 -12.52
N THR A 174 2.19 -0.75 -12.08
CA THR A 174 3.16 -0.17 -11.13
C THR A 174 2.44 0.56 -10.01
N GLY A 175 3.01 0.48 -8.82
CA GLY A 175 2.63 1.28 -7.65
C GLY A 175 3.34 2.63 -7.66
N ARG A 176 2.68 3.66 -7.12
CA ARG A 176 3.27 5.01 -7.00
C ARG A 176 2.92 5.62 -5.66
N VAL A 177 3.87 6.36 -5.10
CA VAL A 177 3.68 7.14 -3.88
C VAL A 177 4.10 8.58 -4.13
N TYR A 178 3.27 9.51 -3.66
CA TYR A 178 3.51 10.96 -3.68
C TYR A 178 3.37 11.50 -2.26
N LEU A 179 4.47 11.98 -1.69
CA LEU A 179 4.49 12.59 -0.35
C LEU A 179 4.96 14.03 -0.45
N SER A 180 4.43 14.91 0.39
CA SER A 180 4.91 16.28 0.48
C SER A 180 5.13 16.74 1.92
N GLY A 181 5.97 17.75 2.07
CA GLY A 181 6.29 18.36 3.35
C GLY A 181 7.62 19.12 3.33
N GLU A 182 8.15 19.38 4.50
CA GLU A 182 9.48 19.98 4.67
C GLU A 182 10.58 19.04 4.16
N GLU A 183 11.65 19.58 3.60
CA GLU A 183 12.71 18.79 2.97
C GLU A 183 13.32 17.73 3.90
N SER A 184 13.54 18.08 5.18
CA SER A 184 14.08 17.14 6.18
C SER A 184 13.17 15.94 6.41
N ASN A 185 11.87 16.19 6.56
CA ASN A 185 10.85 15.15 6.72
C ASN A 185 10.73 14.28 5.47
N ILE A 186 10.74 14.90 4.29
CA ILE A 186 10.68 14.19 3.00
C ILE A 186 11.90 13.28 2.82
N ARG A 187 13.10 13.72 3.21
CA ARG A 187 14.31 12.87 3.15
C ARG A 187 14.24 11.68 4.11
N ALA A 188 13.70 11.89 5.32
CA ALA A 188 13.51 10.80 6.28
C ALA A 188 12.47 9.80 5.81
N ALA A 189 11.33 10.29 5.32
CA ALA A 189 10.24 9.48 4.77
C ALA A 189 10.68 8.67 3.53
N ALA A 190 11.44 9.29 2.62
CA ALA A 190 11.97 8.62 1.43
C ALA A 190 12.87 7.43 1.81
N ARG A 191 13.82 7.65 2.73
CA ARG A 191 14.69 6.57 3.22
C ARG A 191 13.90 5.44 3.86
N ALA A 192 12.90 5.76 4.68
CA ALA A 192 12.08 4.74 5.34
C ALA A 192 11.24 3.92 4.34
N ALA A 193 10.67 4.59 3.33
CA ALA A 193 9.92 3.92 2.27
C ALA A 193 10.82 2.97 1.46
N GLU A 194 11.98 3.43 1.03
CA GLU A 194 12.95 2.63 0.28
C GLU A 194 13.46 1.44 1.12
N GLN A 195 13.84 1.69 2.37
CA GLN A 195 14.31 0.66 3.29
C GLN A 195 13.26 -0.41 3.57
N ALA A 196 11.98 -0.04 3.68
CA ALA A 196 10.90 -1.00 3.87
C ALA A 196 10.74 -1.95 2.67
N LEU A 197 10.96 -1.44 1.45
CA LEU A 197 10.98 -2.26 0.25
C LEU A 197 12.24 -3.15 0.19
N GLU A 198 13.42 -2.62 0.51
CA GLU A 198 14.67 -3.39 0.56
C GLU A 198 14.60 -4.54 1.57
N LEU A 199 14.05 -4.34 2.75
CA LEU A 199 13.86 -5.39 3.76
C LEU A 199 12.97 -6.54 3.24
N ARG A 200 12.00 -6.23 2.37
CA ARG A 200 11.18 -7.25 1.70
C ARG A 200 11.92 -7.96 0.56
N MET A 201 12.96 -7.33 0.01
CA MET A 201 13.85 -7.99 -0.97
C MET A 201 14.80 -8.99 -0.31
N ALA A 202 15.14 -8.78 0.96
CA ALA A 202 16.11 -9.61 1.70
C ALA A 202 15.48 -10.79 2.46
N ALA A 203 14.16 -10.80 2.67
CA ALA A 203 13.41 -11.83 3.40
C ALA A 203 12.96 -12.97 2.48
#